data_e91d31ad7beef58272ec0c8b50784dd7
#
_entry.id   e91d31ad7beef58272ec0c8b50784dd7
#
_cell.length_a   1.000
_cell.length_b   1.000
_cell.length_c   1.000
_cell.angle_alpha   90.00
_cell.angle_beta   90.00
_cell.angle_gamma   90.00
#
_symmetry.space_group_name_H-M   'P 1'
#
loop_
_entity.id
_entity.type
_entity.pdbx_description
1 polymer ?
#
loop_
_entity_poly.entity_id
_entity_poly.type
_entity_poly.pdbx_seq_one_letter_code
_entity_poly.pdbx_strand_id
1 'polypeptide(L)'
;MSSDFPILKRALAPFFVISAGLCLLRASRDTDHNIWWLGLCCWVILLLLPQERALAWTWLSSLLVGFCALLFVNALYFNVAYHVEGLNYPLTLLLTFVVVSRNPVWWLSTGFKLFCSMMVVLAVWALLQWLTGWGFIGGKNTRAMAWFATPNILAALLNLGLVPVLAYYLLGLGDRKIYALTLLLFAALLATQSRGGYLGLLVSLLFLVVFVGQASILTQWRRYRAIAVGFLAVLLFFKVYALLGLASWSLDPVLATLSHGDSSSRWEIYQIAGRGLLEHLWLGMGYYNFGYYFEVHKVAPFLEGSTHFVHNDYLQFAIEIGLLGLGLFLLLLFRVYGQLLKFRHRAVAEQRVALILSASAITSMLAHALVDYPFYIPILLATFGAYLAIINQQLIDMGAAYKVLPKITQQTVLGLRPAFISKGLLLVFMLWLGLPLFSQTASLYGLNQLQRANTQSALTWYGVARMLQPRLPVYYFNEGQVWQNLGVAQKKPDFLEKSIALFNKGIEVNGYEVNNLLAKIALYRQYGYLLKQPATPLDMMAWINLAKQLQPFSLTVQMEEVRCLDFVGEHQKAREQAQLLLTKRPESKTVKNLLASVSHD
;
A
#
# COMPACT_ATOMS: atom_id res chain seq x y z
N MET A 1 -7.65 5.30 -41.50
CA MET A 1 -8.60 4.82 -40.46
C MET A 1 -8.36 5.57 -39.15
N SER A 2 -8.63 6.88 -39.09
CA SER A 2 -8.29 7.72 -37.91
C SER A 2 -9.40 8.70 -37.50
N SER A 3 -10.64 8.51 -37.96
CA SER A 3 -11.72 9.49 -37.70
C SER A 3 -12.77 9.07 -36.65
N ASP A 4 -12.76 7.87 -36.09
CA ASP A 4 -13.96 7.35 -35.44
C ASP A 4 -13.98 7.38 -33.89
N PHE A 5 -13.00 8.01 -33.20
CA PHE A 5 -12.96 8.00 -31.75
C PHE A 5 -12.74 9.34 -31.05
N PRO A 6 -13.36 10.47 -31.45
CA PRO A 6 -13.19 11.74 -30.72
C PRO A 6 -13.78 11.71 -29.31
N ILE A 7 -14.87 10.95 -29.08
CA ILE A 7 -15.53 10.81 -27.78
C ILE A 7 -14.67 10.01 -26.81
N LEU A 8 -14.04 8.93 -27.27
CA LEU A 8 -13.14 8.12 -26.45
C LEU A 8 -11.95 8.92 -25.95
N LYS A 9 -11.26 9.66 -26.84
CA LYS A 9 -10.12 10.50 -26.47
C LYS A 9 -10.50 11.58 -25.45
N ARG A 10 -11.73 12.13 -25.55
CA ARG A 10 -12.25 13.12 -24.59
C ARG A 10 -12.63 12.51 -23.25
N ALA A 11 -13.08 11.25 -23.20
CA ALA A 11 -13.45 10.58 -21.97
C ALA A 11 -12.25 9.98 -21.21
N LEU A 12 -11.24 9.45 -21.92
CA LEU A 12 -10.06 8.84 -21.28
C LEU A 12 -9.28 9.81 -20.39
N ALA A 13 -9.10 11.06 -20.82
CA ALA A 13 -8.35 12.05 -20.06
C ALA A 13 -8.96 12.35 -18.68
N PRO A 14 -10.25 12.75 -18.57
CA PRO A 14 -10.85 13.00 -17.27
C PRO A 14 -10.89 11.75 -16.37
N PHE A 15 -11.20 10.57 -16.89
CA PHE A 15 -11.19 9.34 -16.10
C PHE A 15 -9.79 8.99 -15.59
N PHE A 16 -8.76 9.17 -16.43
CA PHE A 16 -7.38 8.99 -15.99
C PHE A 16 -7.00 9.97 -14.88
N VAL A 17 -7.31 11.26 -15.04
CA VAL A 17 -7.02 12.30 -14.04
C VAL A 17 -7.79 12.03 -12.74
N ILE A 18 -9.06 11.64 -12.82
CA ILE A 18 -9.86 11.28 -11.64
C ILE A 18 -9.27 10.07 -10.95
N SER A 19 -8.95 8.99 -11.69
CA SER A 19 -8.36 7.78 -11.13
C SER A 19 -7.00 8.06 -10.47
N ALA A 20 -6.11 8.80 -11.14
CA ALA A 20 -4.83 9.19 -10.59
C ALA A 20 -5.01 10.11 -9.36
N GLY A 21 -5.93 11.07 -9.41
CA GLY A 21 -6.25 11.96 -8.30
C GLY A 21 -6.79 11.20 -7.08
N LEU A 22 -7.69 10.24 -7.29
CA LEU A 22 -8.23 9.40 -6.22
C LEU A 22 -7.14 8.50 -5.60
N CYS A 23 -6.26 7.92 -6.43
CA CYS A 23 -5.12 7.16 -5.94
C CYS A 23 -4.13 8.03 -5.14
N LEU A 24 -3.96 9.30 -5.53
CA LEU A 24 -3.14 10.26 -4.80
C LEU A 24 -3.75 10.65 -3.44
N LEU A 25 -5.05 10.89 -3.40
CA LEU A 25 -5.76 11.25 -2.16
C LEU A 25 -5.67 10.14 -1.13
N ARG A 26 -5.70 8.88 -1.54
CA ARG A 26 -5.53 7.75 -0.62
C ARG A 26 -4.12 7.64 -0.05
N ALA A 27 -3.11 7.87 -0.86
CA ALA A 27 -1.73 7.78 -0.40
C ALA A 27 -1.41 8.77 0.75
N SER A 28 -2.36 9.65 1.11
CA SER A 28 -2.28 10.56 2.25
C SER A 28 -2.68 9.95 3.60
N ARG A 29 -3.43 8.82 3.62
CA ARG A 29 -3.89 8.17 4.86
C ARG A 29 -3.99 6.65 4.67
N ASP A 30 -3.48 5.89 5.63
CA ASP A 30 -3.46 4.41 5.60
C ASP A 30 -4.85 3.75 5.68
N THR A 31 -5.91 4.51 5.95
CA THR A 31 -7.22 3.97 6.34
C THR A 31 -8.34 4.14 5.32
N ASP A 32 -8.18 4.93 4.24
CA ASP A 32 -9.31 5.21 3.32
C ASP A 32 -9.30 4.28 2.08
N HIS A 33 -9.72 3.03 2.28
CA HIS A 33 -9.96 2.07 1.19
C HIS A 33 -11.03 2.55 0.19
N ASN A 34 -11.90 3.47 0.61
CA ASN A 34 -12.98 4.04 -0.17
C ASN A 34 -12.52 4.75 -1.44
N ILE A 35 -11.49 5.57 -1.31
CA ILE A 35 -10.94 6.36 -2.43
C ILE A 35 -10.30 5.45 -3.47
N TRP A 36 -9.66 4.38 -3.03
CA TRP A 36 -9.04 3.42 -3.92
C TRP A 36 -10.06 2.62 -4.73
N TRP A 37 -11.15 2.19 -4.10
CA TRP A 37 -12.24 1.52 -4.79
C TRP A 37 -12.78 2.40 -5.92
N LEU A 38 -12.98 3.70 -5.69
CA LEU A 38 -13.39 4.64 -6.73
C LEU A 38 -12.34 4.71 -7.87
N GLY A 39 -11.06 4.70 -7.54
CA GLY A 39 -9.98 4.62 -8.53
C GLY A 39 -10.06 3.35 -9.38
N LEU A 40 -10.28 2.20 -8.76
CA LEU A 40 -10.49 0.93 -9.47
C LEU A 40 -11.73 0.95 -10.35
N CYS A 41 -12.84 1.52 -9.88
CA CYS A 41 -14.03 1.71 -10.70
C CYS A 41 -13.74 2.53 -11.97
N CYS A 42 -12.95 3.60 -11.87
CA CYS A 42 -12.52 4.37 -13.03
C CYS A 42 -11.73 3.51 -14.03
N TRP A 43 -10.79 2.66 -13.56
CA TRP A 43 -10.07 1.72 -14.43
C TRP A 43 -11.00 0.72 -15.11
N VAL A 44 -11.98 0.19 -14.39
CA VAL A 44 -12.97 -0.72 -14.97
C VAL A 44 -13.84 -0.02 -16.00
N ILE A 45 -14.29 1.21 -15.73
CA ILE A 45 -15.03 2.02 -16.70
C ILE A 45 -14.20 2.23 -17.96
N LEU A 46 -12.89 2.53 -17.83
CA LEU A 46 -12.00 2.65 -18.96
C LEU A 46 -11.92 1.37 -19.82
N LEU A 47 -12.01 0.19 -19.20
CA LEU A 47 -12.10 -1.09 -19.94
C LEU A 47 -13.41 -1.28 -20.70
N LEU A 48 -14.50 -0.67 -20.24
CA LEU A 48 -15.82 -0.75 -20.88
C LEU A 48 -15.93 0.18 -22.11
N LEU A 49 -15.07 1.20 -22.21
CA LEU A 49 -15.04 2.10 -23.36
C LEU A 49 -14.45 1.39 -24.60
N PRO A 50 -14.78 1.87 -25.81
CA PRO A 50 -14.14 1.40 -27.04
C PRO A 50 -12.61 1.55 -26.94
N GLN A 51 -11.87 0.56 -27.39
CA GLN A 51 -10.41 0.50 -27.25
C GLN A 51 -9.73 0.67 -28.61
N GLU A 52 -8.53 1.27 -28.63
CA GLU A 52 -7.75 1.47 -29.86
C GLU A 52 -7.35 0.15 -30.52
N ARG A 53 -6.94 -0.84 -29.71
CA ARG A 53 -6.41 -2.12 -30.17
C ARG A 53 -7.05 -3.31 -29.47
N ALA A 54 -7.05 -4.46 -30.13
CA ALA A 54 -7.31 -5.74 -29.47
C ALA A 54 -6.16 -6.07 -28.49
N LEU A 55 -6.45 -6.77 -27.41
CA LEU A 55 -5.43 -7.19 -26.45
C LEU A 55 -4.53 -8.23 -27.09
N ALA A 56 -3.26 -7.92 -27.20
CA ALA A 56 -2.23 -8.86 -27.62
C ALA A 56 -1.67 -9.59 -26.39
N TRP A 57 -1.81 -10.90 -26.38
CA TRP A 57 -1.35 -11.77 -25.30
C TRP A 57 0.08 -12.24 -25.58
N THR A 58 0.99 -11.90 -24.69
CA THR A 58 2.41 -12.23 -24.78
C THR A 58 2.82 -13.12 -23.61
N TRP A 59 4.07 -13.59 -23.61
CA TRP A 59 4.68 -14.23 -22.45
C TRP A 59 4.69 -13.30 -21.21
N LEU A 60 4.86 -11.96 -21.42
CA LEU A 60 4.81 -10.96 -20.34
C LEU A 60 3.42 -10.91 -19.73
N SER A 61 2.35 -10.89 -20.56
CA SER A 61 0.98 -10.98 -20.10
C SER A 61 0.73 -12.25 -19.29
N SER A 62 1.24 -13.41 -19.75
CA SER A 62 1.10 -14.68 -19.05
C SER A 62 1.77 -14.67 -17.67
N LEU A 63 3.02 -14.19 -17.58
CA LEU A 63 3.75 -14.13 -16.32
C LEU A 63 3.12 -13.11 -15.34
N LEU A 64 2.69 -11.96 -15.85
CA LEU A 64 2.05 -10.94 -15.02
C LEU A 64 0.71 -11.44 -14.46
N VAL A 65 -0.13 -12.04 -15.31
CA VAL A 65 -1.41 -12.63 -14.88
C VAL A 65 -1.15 -13.81 -13.93
N GLY A 66 -0.17 -14.67 -14.23
CA GLY A 66 0.22 -15.77 -13.35
C GLY A 66 0.69 -15.31 -11.98
N PHE A 67 1.50 -14.26 -11.93
CA PHE A 67 1.93 -13.65 -10.66
C PHE A 67 0.75 -13.08 -9.87
N CYS A 68 -0.11 -12.28 -10.50
CA CYS A 68 -1.28 -11.72 -9.83
C CYS A 68 -2.29 -12.80 -9.41
N ALA A 69 -2.48 -13.86 -10.22
CA ALA A 69 -3.31 -15.00 -9.85
C ALA A 69 -2.74 -15.77 -8.64
N LEU A 70 -1.41 -15.91 -8.57
CA LEU A 70 -0.76 -16.50 -7.40
C LEU A 70 -1.04 -15.69 -6.13
N LEU A 71 -0.90 -14.36 -6.18
CA LEU A 71 -1.24 -13.47 -5.05
C LEU A 71 -2.70 -13.67 -4.60
N PHE A 72 -3.61 -13.74 -5.58
CA PHE A 72 -5.03 -13.96 -5.33
C PHE A 72 -5.31 -15.31 -4.66
N VAL A 73 -4.81 -16.40 -5.24
CA VAL A 73 -4.99 -17.76 -4.72
C VAL A 73 -4.35 -17.91 -3.34
N ASN A 74 -3.16 -17.34 -3.14
CA ASN A 74 -2.44 -17.36 -1.87
C ASN A 74 -3.24 -16.64 -0.77
N ALA A 75 -3.74 -15.41 -1.03
CA ALA A 75 -4.56 -14.68 -0.07
C ALA A 75 -5.85 -15.44 0.32
N LEU A 76 -6.48 -16.12 -0.64
CA LEU A 76 -7.67 -16.94 -0.36
C LEU A 76 -7.32 -18.23 0.40
N TYR A 77 -6.24 -18.91 0.04
CA TYR A 77 -5.80 -20.15 0.68
C TYR A 77 -5.49 -19.95 2.16
N PHE A 78 -4.75 -18.91 2.50
CA PHE A 78 -4.42 -18.58 3.88
C PHE A 78 -5.54 -17.83 4.62
N ASN A 79 -6.69 -17.61 3.99
CA ASN A 79 -7.86 -16.96 4.60
C ASN A 79 -7.52 -15.62 5.27
N VAL A 80 -6.68 -14.81 4.62
CA VAL A 80 -6.22 -13.52 5.13
C VAL A 80 -7.40 -12.61 5.41
N ALA A 81 -7.47 -12.00 6.59
CA ALA A 81 -8.61 -11.19 7.02
C ALA A 81 -8.89 -10.01 6.08
N TYR A 82 -7.85 -9.32 5.63
CA TYR A 82 -7.94 -8.19 4.69
C TYR A 82 -7.67 -8.62 3.25
N HIS A 83 -8.11 -9.82 2.85
CA HIS A 83 -7.85 -10.35 1.51
C HIS A 83 -8.39 -9.44 0.39
N VAL A 84 -9.56 -8.79 0.58
CA VAL A 84 -10.12 -7.88 -0.42
C VAL A 84 -9.24 -6.65 -0.60
N GLU A 85 -8.76 -6.06 0.48
CA GLU A 85 -7.84 -4.94 0.48
C GLU A 85 -6.51 -5.32 -0.17
N GLY A 86 -5.93 -6.45 0.20
CA GLY A 86 -4.69 -6.96 -0.38
C GLY A 86 -4.81 -7.22 -1.88
N LEU A 87 -5.95 -7.77 -2.34
CA LEU A 87 -6.18 -8.06 -3.76
C LEU A 87 -6.32 -6.82 -4.64
N ASN A 88 -6.65 -5.67 -4.08
CA ASN A 88 -6.70 -4.43 -4.84
C ASN A 88 -5.34 -4.05 -5.45
N TYR A 89 -4.20 -4.44 -4.86
CA TYR A 89 -2.87 -4.15 -5.39
C TYR A 89 -2.61 -4.87 -6.73
N PRO A 90 -2.69 -6.21 -6.81
CA PRO A 90 -2.51 -6.90 -8.08
C PRO A 90 -3.55 -6.53 -9.13
N LEU A 91 -4.78 -6.21 -8.72
CA LEU A 91 -5.83 -5.75 -9.63
C LEU A 91 -5.51 -4.38 -10.22
N THR A 92 -5.03 -3.43 -9.44
CA THR A 92 -4.58 -2.12 -9.93
C THR A 92 -3.48 -2.29 -11.00
N LEU A 93 -2.51 -3.16 -10.73
CA LEU A 93 -1.45 -3.48 -11.67
C LEU A 93 -1.99 -4.07 -12.98
N LEU A 94 -2.84 -5.09 -12.90
CA LEU A 94 -3.42 -5.76 -14.07
C LEU A 94 -4.34 -4.84 -14.88
N LEU A 95 -5.25 -4.13 -14.23
CA LEU A 95 -6.20 -3.25 -14.90
C LEU A 95 -5.47 -2.16 -15.66
N THR A 96 -4.47 -1.54 -15.04
CA THR A 96 -3.65 -0.51 -15.69
C THR A 96 -2.87 -1.08 -16.86
N PHE A 97 -2.24 -2.24 -16.68
CA PHE A 97 -1.54 -2.92 -17.77
C PHE A 97 -2.47 -3.19 -18.95
N VAL A 98 -3.67 -3.71 -18.74
CA VAL A 98 -4.63 -4.01 -19.81
C VAL A 98 -5.15 -2.75 -20.49
N VAL A 99 -5.54 -1.71 -19.73
CA VAL A 99 -6.04 -0.44 -20.28
C VAL A 99 -4.99 0.21 -21.16
N VAL A 100 -3.75 0.31 -20.70
CA VAL A 100 -2.65 0.94 -21.45
C VAL A 100 -2.23 0.08 -22.63
N SER A 101 -2.17 -1.25 -22.50
CA SER A 101 -1.88 -2.16 -23.63
C SER A 101 -2.91 -2.03 -24.77
N ARG A 102 -4.16 -1.70 -24.44
CA ARG A 102 -5.21 -1.48 -25.43
C ARG A 102 -5.27 -0.06 -25.98
N ASN A 103 -4.61 0.91 -25.32
CA ASN A 103 -4.60 2.32 -25.70
C ASN A 103 -3.17 2.91 -25.67
N PRO A 104 -2.17 2.25 -26.32
CA PRO A 104 -0.77 2.66 -26.18
C PRO A 104 -0.47 4.00 -26.82
N VAL A 105 -1.15 4.35 -27.94
CA VAL A 105 -0.96 5.62 -28.64
C VAL A 105 -1.48 6.78 -27.80
N TRP A 106 -2.66 6.61 -27.18
CA TRP A 106 -3.20 7.60 -26.27
C TRP A 106 -2.27 7.84 -25.08
N TRP A 107 -1.73 6.75 -24.49
CA TRP A 107 -0.82 6.87 -23.35
C TRP A 107 0.45 7.65 -23.72
N LEU A 108 1.13 7.27 -24.82
CA LEU A 108 2.35 7.92 -25.25
C LEU A 108 2.16 9.39 -25.66
N SER A 109 0.99 9.74 -26.18
CA SER A 109 0.71 11.10 -26.66
C SER A 109 0.09 12.02 -25.59
N THR A 110 -0.90 11.54 -24.85
CA THR A 110 -1.73 12.33 -23.92
C THR A 110 -1.55 11.91 -22.48
N GLY A 111 -1.61 10.62 -22.18
CA GLY A 111 -1.54 10.10 -20.82
C GLY A 111 -0.23 10.46 -20.12
N PHE A 112 0.90 10.32 -20.80
CA PHE A 112 2.21 10.69 -20.26
C PHE A 112 2.33 12.21 -20.03
N LYS A 113 1.76 13.05 -20.89
CA LYS A 113 1.73 14.51 -20.66
C LYS A 113 0.90 14.87 -19.43
N LEU A 114 -0.26 14.23 -19.25
CA LEU A 114 -1.10 14.43 -18.06
C LEU A 114 -0.36 13.97 -16.80
N PHE A 115 0.33 12.84 -16.88
CA PHE A 115 1.17 12.35 -15.79
C PHE A 115 2.29 13.36 -15.45
N CYS A 116 3.01 13.89 -16.43
CA CYS A 116 4.01 14.94 -16.22
C CYS A 116 3.41 16.21 -15.61
N SER A 117 2.21 16.61 -16.04
CA SER A 117 1.52 17.79 -15.47
C SER A 117 1.18 17.56 -14.00
N MET A 118 0.72 16.36 -13.63
CA MET A 118 0.51 15.97 -12.23
C MET A 118 1.83 16.03 -11.43
N MET A 119 2.94 15.56 -12.02
CA MET A 119 4.26 15.63 -11.38
C MET A 119 4.70 17.07 -11.13
N VAL A 120 4.41 18.01 -12.04
CA VAL A 120 4.69 19.44 -11.82
C VAL A 120 3.93 19.97 -10.60
N VAL A 121 2.64 19.68 -10.49
CA VAL A 121 1.83 20.10 -9.34
C VAL A 121 2.37 19.55 -8.03
N LEU A 122 2.71 18.26 -8.01
CA LEU A 122 3.30 17.61 -6.82
C LEU A 122 4.68 18.18 -6.47
N ALA A 123 5.52 18.45 -7.47
CA ALA A 123 6.85 19.00 -7.25
C ALA A 123 6.79 20.43 -6.70
N VAL A 124 5.93 21.27 -7.27
CA VAL A 124 5.72 22.64 -6.77
C VAL A 124 5.19 22.61 -5.34
N TRP A 125 4.22 21.75 -5.05
CA TRP A 125 3.67 21.61 -3.71
C TRP A 125 4.72 21.11 -2.70
N ALA A 126 5.52 20.11 -3.07
CA ALA A 126 6.60 19.59 -2.22
C ALA A 126 7.65 20.66 -1.90
N LEU A 127 8.04 21.47 -2.90
CA LEU A 127 8.97 22.58 -2.71
C LEU A 127 8.39 23.69 -1.83
N LEU A 128 7.11 24.03 -2.00
CA LEU A 128 6.43 24.99 -1.12
C LEU A 128 6.40 24.48 0.33
N GLN A 129 6.08 23.20 0.56
CA GLN A 129 6.16 22.61 1.89
C GLN A 129 7.55 22.75 2.49
N TRP A 130 8.57 22.40 1.72
CA TRP A 130 9.96 22.44 2.20
C TRP A 130 10.43 23.86 2.49
N LEU A 131 10.11 24.84 1.61
CA LEU A 131 10.53 26.23 1.75
C LEU A 131 9.82 26.96 2.90
N THR A 132 8.53 26.71 3.09
CA THR A 132 7.71 27.46 4.04
C THR A 132 7.54 26.77 5.38
N GLY A 133 7.88 25.47 5.47
CA GLY A 133 7.58 24.61 6.60
C GLY A 133 6.07 24.36 6.76
N TRP A 134 5.25 24.74 5.79
CA TRP A 134 3.81 24.59 5.83
C TRP A 134 3.41 23.14 5.50
N GLY A 135 2.99 22.41 6.51
CA GLY A 135 2.51 21.03 6.36
C GLY A 135 1.00 20.97 6.38
N PHE A 136 0.39 20.17 5.50
CA PHE A 136 -1.05 19.93 5.47
C PHE A 136 -1.55 19.13 6.68
N ILE A 137 -0.65 18.46 7.41
CA ILE A 137 -0.95 17.61 8.56
C ILE A 137 0.02 17.96 9.71
N GLY A 138 -0.38 18.92 10.53
CA GLY A 138 0.08 19.12 11.90
C GLY A 138 1.59 19.21 12.16
N GLY A 139 2.26 20.29 11.70
CA GLY A 139 3.57 20.65 12.20
C GLY A 139 4.61 20.97 11.12
N LYS A 140 5.72 21.58 11.53
CA LYS A 140 6.88 21.84 10.64
C LYS A 140 7.50 20.51 10.23
N ASN A 141 7.16 20.03 9.07
CA ASN A 141 7.77 18.83 8.49
C ASN A 141 9.08 19.23 7.81
N THR A 142 10.17 18.67 8.26
CA THR A 142 11.50 18.93 7.68
C THR A 142 11.69 18.22 6.33
N ARG A 143 10.81 17.28 5.97
CA ARG A 143 10.83 16.48 4.74
C ARG A 143 9.53 16.67 3.98
N ALA A 144 9.64 17.04 2.69
CA ALA A 144 8.46 17.20 1.84
C ALA A 144 7.79 15.86 1.56
N MET A 145 6.48 15.81 1.73
CA MET A 145 5.65 14.62 1.45
C MET A 145 4.45 14.93 0.53
N ALA A 146 4.25 16.19 0.17
CA ALA A 146 3.05 16.67 -0.54
C ALA A 146 1.78 16.20 0.18
N TRP A 147 0.95 15.38 -0.47
CA TRP A 147 -0.27 14.80 0.12
C TRP A 147 -0.11 13.34 0.56
N PHE A 148 1.11 12.79 0.48
CA PHE A 148 1.35 11.39 0.80
C PHE A 148 1.57 11.18 2.29
N ALA A 149 1.36 9.95 2.75
CA ALA A 149 1.60 9.55 4.14
C ALA A 149 3.10 9.64 4.52
N THR A 150 3.98 9.42 3.55
CA THR A 150 5.43 9.47 3.77
C THR A 150 6.18 10.16 2.62
N PRO A 151 7.33 10.80 2.90
CA PRO A 151 8.20 11.36 1.87
C PRO A 151 8.72 10.33 0.87
N ASN A 152 8.84 9.06 1.28
CA ASN A 152 9.36 8.00 0.43
C ASN A 152 8.41 7.65 -0.71
N ILE A 153 7.09 7.66 -0.46
CA ILE A 153 6.06 7.45 -1.49
C ILE A 153 6.15 8.55 -2.56
N LEU A 154 6.23 9.81 -2.11
CA LEU A 154 6.42 10.94 -3.02
C LEU A 154 7.70 10.79 -3.84
N ALA A 155 8.82 10.42 -3.22
CA ALA A 155 10.10 10.23 -3.89
C ALA A 155 10.05 9.12 -4.95
N ALA A 156 9.39 7.99 -4.66
CA ALA A 156 9.19 6.91 -5.62
C ALA A 156 8.39 7.39 -6.84
N LEU A 157 7.29 8.12 -6.59
CA LEU A 157 6.46 8.66 -7.66
C LEU A 157 7.18 9.73 -8.49
N LEU A 158 7.91 10.65 -7.84
CA LEU A 158 8.73 11.64 -8.53
C LEU A 158 9.77 10.97 -9.45
N ASN A 159 10.40 9.89 -9.03
CA ASN A 159 11.33 9.14 -9.87
C ASN A 159 10.67 8.52 -11.09
N LEU A 160 9.44 8.01 -10.97
CA LEU A 160 8.69 7.47 -12.11
C LEU A 160 8.38 8.56 -13.17
N GLY A 161 8.39 9.84 -12.80
CA GLY A 161 8.31 10.97 -13.72
C GLY A 161 9.66 11.55 -14.12
N LEU A 162 10.55 11.78 -13.14
CA LEU A 162 11.87 12.39 -13.34
C LEU A 162 12.75 11.58 -14.30
N VAL A 163 12.85 10.27 -14.05
CA VAL A 163 13.79 9.41 -14.79
C VAL A 163 13.46 9.35 -16.29
N PRO A 164 12.20 9.12 -16.74
CA PRO A 164 11.88 9.18 -18.16
C PRO A 164 12.04 10.58 -18.78
N VAL A 165 11.69 11.66 -18.05
CA VAL A 165 11.88 13.03 -18.52
C VAL A 165 13.36 13.34 -18.71
N LEU A 166 14.20 12.97 -17.76
CA LEU A 166 15.65 13.07 -17.83
C LEU A 166 16.21 12.26 -19.01
N ALA A 167 15.80 11.00 -19.17
CA ALA A 167 16.21 10.14 -20.27
C ALA A 167 15.84 10.75 -21.63
N TYR A 168 14.62 11.30 -21.76
CA TYR A 168 14.17 11.97 -22.97
C TYR A 168 15.05 13.18 -23.33
N TYR A 169 15.44 13.97 -22.32
CA TYR A 169 16.39 15.07 -22.50
C TYR A 169 17.77 14.58 -22.94
N LEU A 170 18.32 13.57 -22.26
CA LEU A 170 19.66 13.03 -22.52
C LEU A 170 19.77 12.35 -23.89
N LEU A 171 18.67 11.80 -24.42
CA LEU A 171 18.59 11.25 -25.78
C LEU A 171 18.55 12.32 -26.89
N GLY A 172 18.59 13.59 -26.54
CA GLY A 172 18.61 14.68 -27.51
C GLY A 172 17.24 15.17 -27.98
N LEU A 173 16.14 14.64 -27.41
CA LEU A 173 14.77 14.89 -27.86
C LEU A 173 14.09 16.05 -27.09
N GLY A 174 14.58 16.37 -25.89
CA GLY A 174 14.02 17.43 -25.05
C GLY A 174 14.55 18.82 -25.39
N ASP A 175 13.75 19.83 -25.15
CA ASP A 175 14.07 21.25 -25.25
C ASP A 175 14.40 21.87 -23.86
N ARG A 176 14.46 23.20 -23.76
CA ARG A 176 14.69 23.92 -22.51
C ARG A 176 13.57 23.70 -21.47
N LYS A 177 12.32 23.43 -21.91
CA LYS A 177 11.21 23.15 -21.00
C LYS A 177 11.38 21.79 -20.32
N ILE A 178 11.83 20.80 -21.07
CA ILE A 178 12.14 19.45 -20.55
C ILE A 178 13.33 19.50 -19.58
N TYR A 179 14.35 20.32 -19.89
CA TYR A 179 15.45 20.57 -18.96
C TYR A 179 14.95 21.20 -17.64
N ALA A 180 14.15 22.25 -17.71
CA ALA A 180 13.59 22.91 -16.54
C ALA A 180 12.69 21.95 -15.72
N LEU A 181 11.87 21.14 -16.39
CA LEU A 181 11.05 20.12 -15.73
C LEU A 181 11.92 19.08 -15.01
N THR A 182 13.02 18.64 -15.62
CA THR A 182 13.96 17.71 -14.99
C THR A 182 14.54 18.31 -13.70
N LEU A 183 14.97 19.57 -13.73
CA LEU A 183 15.51 20.25 -12.54
C LEU A 183 14.45 20.46 -11.46
N LEU A 184 13.22 20.81 -11.83
CA LEU A 184 12.10 20.95 -10.91
C LEU A 184 11.80 19.63 -10.17
N LEU A 185 11.69 18.53 -10.92
CA LEU A 185 11.42 17.21 -10.33
C LEU A 185 12.59 16.72 -9.46
N PHE A 186 13.83 17.01 -9.87
CA PHE A 186 15.02 16.71 -9.07
C PHE A 186 15.05 17.52 -7.76
N ALA A 187 14.73 18.81 -7.81
CA ALA A 187 14.64 19.65 -6.61
C ALA A 187 13.56 19.12 -5.65
N ALA A 188 12.38 18.75 -6.17
CA ALA A 188 11.34 18.15 -5.37
C ALA A 188 11.76 16.81 -4.74
N LEU A 189 12.51 15.98 -5.48
CA LEU A 189 13.08 14.74 -4.95
C LEU A 189 14.04 15.01 -3.79
N LEU A 190 14.92 16.02 -3.92
CA LEU A 190 15.82 16.42 -2.83
C LEU A 190 15.05 16.89 -1.59
N ALA A 191 13.96 17.64 -1.78
CA ALA A 191 13.12 18.10 -0.68
C ALA A 191 12.48 16.94 0.12
N THR A 192 12.30 15.76 -0.49
CA THR A 192 11.80 14.56 0.23
C THR A 192 12.81 13.98 1.20
N GLN A 193 14.10 14.19 1.00
CA GLN A 193 15.21 13.58 1.76
C GLN A 193 15.07 12.04 1.84
N SER A 194 14.58 11.40 0.77
CA SER A 194 14.35 9.96 0.71
C SER A 194 15.58 9.19 0.22
N ARG A 195 16.19 8.39 1.09
CA ARG A 195 17.32 7.51 0.75
C ARG A 195 16.96 6.54 -0.38
N GLY A 196 15.76 5.93 -0.31
CA GLY A 196 15.24 5.06 -1.35
C GLY A 196 15.03 5.78 -2.68
N GLY A 197 14.56 7.05 -2.64
CA GLY A 197 14.45 7.90 -3.83
C GLY A 197 15.80 8.17 -4.49
N TYR A 198 16.82 8.47 -3.73
CA TYR A 198 18.17 8.67 -4.26
C TYR A 198 18.77 7.38 -4.84
N LEU A 199 18.59 6.25 -4.16
CA LEU A 199 19.00 4.94 -4.68
C LEU A 199 18.30 4.63 -6.01
N GLY A 200 16.99 4.84 -6.10
CA GLY A 200 16.22 4.63 -7.32
C GLY A 200 16.73 5.50 -8.49
N LEU A 201 17.01 6.78 -8.24
CA LEU A 201 17.61 7.67 -9.24
C LEU A 201 18.99 7.18 -9.68
N LEU A 202 19.87 6.86 -8.72
CA LEU A 202 21.25 6.42 -9.00
C LEU A 202 21.27 5.15 -9.87
N VAL A 203 20.51 4.12 -9.50
CA VAL A 203 20.45 2.85 -10.25
C VAL A 203 19.87 3.07 -11.65
N SER A 204 18.89 3.97 -11.79
CA SER A 204 18.35 4.34 -13.10
C SER A 204 19.34 5.11 -13.97
N LEU A 205 20.16 5.96 -13.38
CA LEU A 205 21.25 6.64 -14.12
C LEU A 205 22.28 5.62 -14.64
N LEU A 206 22.65 4.64 -13.81
CA LEU A 206 23.53 3.54 -14.24
C LEU A 206 22.89 2.72 -15.37
N PHE A 207 21.60 2.39 -15.25
CA PHE A 207 20.85 1.74 -16.32
C PHE A 207 20.89 2.55 -17.61
N LEU A 208 20.64 3.88 -17.55
CA LEU A 208 20.68 4.74 -18.73
C LEU A 208 22.04 4.75 -19.40
N VAL A 209 23.15 4.83 -18.64
CA VAL A 209 24.51 4.76 -19.20
C VAL A 209 24.72 3.47 -19.99
N VAL A 210 24.27 2.32 -19.46
CA VAL A 210 24.40 1.00 -20.12
C VAL A 210 23.54 0.89 -21.37
N PHE A 211 22.28 1.38 -21.32
CA PHE A 211 21.32 1.19 -22.41
C PHE A 211 21.39 2.27 -23.51
N VAL A 212 21.76 3.50 -23.17
CA VAL A 212 21.94 4.57 -24.16
C VAL A 212 23.22 4.32 -25.00
N GLY A 213 24.26 3.81 -24.36
CA GLY A 213 25.52 3.48 -25.02
C GLY A 213 26.48 4.66 -25.18
N GLN A 214 27.78 4.36 -25.18
CA GLN A 214 28.87 5.35 -25.15
C GLN A 214 28.82 6.33 -26.33
N ALA A 215 28.55 5.86 -27.55
CA ALA A 215 28.49 6.71 -28.74
C ALA A 215 27.41 7.81 -28.62
N SER A 216 26.24 7.49 -28.09
CA SER A 216 25.16 8.45 -27.88
C SER A 216 25.51 9.45 -26.75
N ILE A 217 26.19 9.02 -25.72
CA ILE A 217 26.67 9.90 -24.63
C ILE A 217 27.65 10.94 -25.19
N LEU A 218 28.61 10.51 -26.00
CA LEU A 218 29.60 11.39 -26.62
C LEU A 218 28.96 12.42 -27.55
N THR A 219 27.98 12.01 -28.36
CA THR A 219 27.27 12.93 -29.27
C THR A 219 26.39 13.94 -28.52
N GLN A 220 25.87 13.59 -27.35
CA GLN A 220 25.01 14.44 -26.51
C GLN A 220 25.74 15.03 -25.30
N TRP A 221 27.09 15.05 -25.29
CA TRP A 221 27.92 15.48 -24.17
C TRP A 221 27.53 16.84 -23.55
N ARG A 222 27.14 17.82 -24.40
CA ARG A 222 26.67 19.12 -23.92
C ARG A 222 25.44 19.01 -23.00
N ARG A 223 24.52 18.08 -23.28
CA ARG A 223 23.30 17.84 -22.47
C ARG A 223 23.64 17.15 -21.16
N TYR A 224 24.53 16.15 -21.19
CA TYR A 224 25.01 15.49 -19.97
C TYR A 224 25.70 16.51 -19.04
N ARG A 225 26.55 17.34 -19.59
CA ARG A 225 27.19 18.43 -18.82
C ARG A 225 26.17 19.43 -18.28
N ALA A 226 25.15 19.82 -19.07
CA ALA A 226 24.11 20.74 -18.60
C ALA A 226 23.31 20.15 -17.43
N ILE A 227 22.95 18.86 -17.47
CA ILE A 227 22.28 18.18 -16.36
C ILE A 227 23.18 18.10 -15.14
N ALA A 228 24.45 17.72 -15.30
CA ALA A 228 25.39 17.66 -14.17
C ALA A 228 25.56 19.03 -13.48
N VAL A 229 25.72 20.09 -14.26
CA VAL A 229 25.81 21.48 -13.74
C VAL A 229 24.47 21.88 -13.08
N GLY A 230 23.34 21.59 -13.71
CA GLY A 230 22.02 21.90 -13.17
C GLY A 230 21.74 21.15 -11.85
N PHE A 231 22.07 19.86 -11.79
CA PHE A 231 21.91 19.08 -10.55
C PHE A 231 22.83 19.58 -9.45
N LEU A 232 24.08 19.92 -9.78
CA LEU A 232 25.02 20.53 -8.83
C LEU A 232 24.51 21.89 -8.31
N ALA A 233 23.98 22.74 -9.20
CA ALA A 233 23.40 24.02 -8.82
C ALA A 233 22.19 23.85 -7.86
N VAL A 234 21.32 22.89 -8.12
CA VAL A 234 20.19 22.57 -7.23
C VAL A 234 20.69 22.06 -5.88
N LEU A 235 21.66 21.14 -5.85
CA LEU A 235 22.27 20.65 -4.61
C LEU A 235 22.91 21.77 -3.79
N LEU A 236 23.68 22.68 -4.45
CA LEU A 236 24.26 23.82 -3.80
C LEU A 236 23.20 24.78 -3.23
N PHE A 237 22.11 25.01 -3.97
CA PHE A 237 20.99 25.80 -3.46
C PHE A 237 20.43 25.21 -2.17
N PHE A 238 20.15 23.90 -2.13
CA PHE A 238 19.65 23.24 -0.93
C PHE A 238 20.65 23.32 0.24
N LYS A 239 21.93 23.12 -0.03
CA LYS A 239 22.97 23.21 1.00
C LYS A 239 23.11 24.63 1.56
N VAL A 240 23.15 25.64 0.71
CA VAL A 240 23.25 27.06 1.13
C VAL A 240 22.01 27.45 1.92
N TYR A 241 20.81 27.09 1.43
CA TYR A 241 19.54 27.39 2.11
C TYR A 241 19.48 26.77 3.52
N ALA A 242 19.99 25.55 3.67
CA ALA A 242 20.09 24.88 4.96
C ALA A 242 21.17 25.53 5.87
N LEU A 243 22.33 25.94 5.34
CA LEU A 243 23.38 26.64 6.09
C LEU A 243 22.91 28.00 6.63
N LEU A 244 22.02 28.67 5.91
CA LEU A 244 21.37 29.90 6.36
C LEU A 244 20.29 29.69 7.43
N GLY A 245 20.02 28.44 7.82
CA GLY A 245 19.00 28.10 8.82
C GLY A 245 17.55 28.28 8.35
N LEU A 246 17.34 28.48 7.04
CA LEU A 246 16.04 28.78 6.46
C LEU A 246 15.16 27.52 6.30
N ALA A 247 15.79 26.35 6.12
CA ALA A 247 15.11 25.04 6.17
C ALA A 247 16.10 23.96 6.61
N SER A 248 15.58 22.86 7.18
CA SER A 248 16.40 21.70 7.51
C SER A 248 16.57 20.82 6.27
N TRP A 249 17.78 20.72 5.77
CA TRP A 249 18.15 19.76 4.73
C TRP A 249 19.57 19.26 5.00
N SER A 250 19.74 17.95 5.00
CA SER A 250 21.02 17.32 5.22
C SER A 250 21.15 16.02 4.42
N LEU A 251 22.35 15.71 3.97
CA LEU A 251 22.74 14.39 3.51
C LEU A 251 23.23 13.50 4.66
N ASP A 252 23.34 14.04 5.88
CA ASP A 252 23.85 13.31 7.04
C ASP A 252 23.08 12.01 7.33
N PRO A 253 21.74 11.93 7.18
CA PRO A 253 21.01 10.66 7.32
C PRO A 253 21.48 9.60 6.32
N VAL A 254 21.91 10.00 5.12
CA VAL A 254 22.45 9.08 4.10
C VAL A 254 23.87 8.66 4.50
N LEU A 255 24.71 9.61 4.90
CA LEU A 255 26.10 9.37 5.30
C LEU A 255 26.16 8.60 6.62
N ALA A 256 25.30 8.89 7.60
CA ALA A 256 25.23 8.18 8.86
C ALA A 256 24.86 6.70 8.68
N THR A 257 24.00 6.38 7.72
CA THR A 257 23.68 4.98 7.39
C THR A 257 24.89 4.23 6.85
N LEU A 258 25.76 4.90 6.08
CA LEU A 258 26.97 4.31 5.55
C LEU A 258 28.07 4.13 6.61
N SER A 259 28.09 4.99 7.65
CA SER A 259 29.16 5.01 8.65
C SER A 259 28.83 4.26 9.95
N HIS A 260 27.59 4.19 10.38
CA HIS A 260 27.19 3.71 11.71
C HIS A 260 26.14 2.58 11.69
N GLY A 261 25.75 2.12 10.51
CA GLY A 261 24.60 1.24 10.34
C GLY A 261 23.28 2.01 10.47
N ASP A 262 22.20 1.39 10.04
CA ASP A 262 20.87 2.01 10.13
C ASP A 262 20.39 2.00 11.58
N SER A 263 20.36 3.17 12.24
CA SER A 263 19.67 3.36 13.52
C SER A 263 18.13 3.29 13.37
N SER A 264 17.63 3.04 12.16
CA SER A 264 16.23 2.74 11.94
C SER A 264 15.95 1.33 12.45
N SER A 265 14.84 1.16 13.07
CA SER A 265 14.26 -0.11 13.51
C SER A 265 13.98 -1.13 12.39
N ARG A 266 14.52 -0.91 11.18
CA ARG A 266 14.36 -1.82 10.03
C ARG A 266 15.11 -3.12 10.21
N TRP A 267 16.25 -3.10 10.90
CA TRP A 267 17.01 -4.32 11.16
C TRP A 267 16.19 -5.34 11.95
N GLU A 268 15.50 -4.87 12.99
CA GLU A 268 14.62 -5.71 13.79
C GLU A 268 13.43 -6.22 12.97
N ILE A 269 12.86 -5.38 12.09
CA ILE A 269 11.81 -5.81 11.15
C ILE A 269 12.35 -6.90 10.22
N TYR A 270 13.56 -6.75 9.69
CA TYR A 270 14.19 -7.75 8.81
C TYR A 270 14.49 -9.06 9.53
N GLN A 271 14.87 -9.01 10.82
CA GLN A 271 15.06 -10.21 11.63
C GLN A 271 13.74 -10.97 11.84
N ILE A 272 12.66 -10.25 12.16
CA ILE A 272 11.32 -10.82 12.30
C ILE A 272 10.87 -11.43 10.96
N ALA A 273 11.04 -10.69 9.86
CA ALA A 273 10.70 -11.16 8.53
C ALA A 273 11.53 -12.39 8.13
N GLY A 274 12.82 -12.42 8.47
CA GLY A 274 13.69 -13.57 8.20
C GLY A 274 13.26 -14.84 8.94
N ARG A 275 12.81 -14.73 10.20
CA ARG A 275 12.23 -15.85 10.94
C ARG A 275 10.96 -16.36 10.25
N GLY A 276 10.02 -15.47 9.93
CA GLY A 276 8.79 -15.85 9.25
C GLY A 276 9.02 -16.47 7.87
N LEU A 277 10.07 -16.04 7.15
CA LEU A 277 10.46 -16.66 5.91
C LEU A 277 10.92 -18.12 6.11
N LEU A 278 11.70 -18.40 7.14
CA LEU A 278 12.16 -19.76 7.45
C LEU A 278 11.01 -20.68 7.87
N GLU A 279 10.01 -20.15 8.57
CA GLU A 279 8.81 -20.88 9.00
C GLU A 279 7.87 -21.19 7.82
N HIS A 280 7.82 -20.31 6.80
CA HIS A 280 6.87 -20.37 5.68
C HIS A 280 7.56 -20.31 4.31
N LEU A 281 8.65 -21.04 4.13
CA LEU A 281 9.63 -20.89 3.05
C LEU A 281 9.03 -20.94 1.63
N TRP A 282 8.14 -21.88 1.33
CA TRP A 282 7.72 -22.16 -0.05
C TRP A 282 6.49 -21.36 -0.51
N LEU A 283 5.44 -21.31 0.30
CA LEU A 283 4.17 -20.67 -0.04
C LEU A 283 3.93 -19.34 0.71
N GLY A 284 4.81 -19.04 1.68
CA GLY A 284 4.64 -17.87 2.53
C GLY A 284 3.53 -18.04 3.57
N MET A 285 3.22 -16.96 4.26
CA MET A 285 2.21 -16.91 5.34
C MET A 285 0.87 -16.30 4.89
N GLY A 286 0.71 -16.03 3.62
CA GLY A 286 -0.47 -15.34 3.05
C GLY A 286 -0.14 -13.91 2.62
N TYR A 287 -0.55 -13.58 1.39
CA TYR A 287 -0.34 -12.25 0.83
C TYR A 287 -1.08 -11.18 1.64
N TYR A 288 -0.38 -10.12 2.01
CA TYR A 288 -0.87 -9.02 2.86
C TYR A 288 -1.10 -9.42 4.34
N ASN A 289 -0.34 -10.41 4.86
CA ASN A 289 -0.51 -10.93 6.21
C ASN A 289 0.67 -10.64 7.17
N PHE A 290 1.75 -10.03 6.67
CA PHE A 290 2.94 -9.76 7.49
C PHE A 290 2.65 -8.94 8.75
N GLY A 291 1.72 -7.96 8.67
CA GLY A 291 1.37 -7.14 9.82
C GLY A 291 0.91 -7.94 11.05
N TYR A 292 0.14 -9.02 10.85
CA TYR A 292 -0.29 -9.90 11.95
C TYR A 292 0.88 -10.70 12.53
N TYR A 293 1.73 -11.25 11.64
CA TYR A 293 2.93 -11.96 12.08
C TYR A 293 3.85 -11.04 12.88
N PHE A 294 4.02 -9.80 12.45
CA PHE A 294 4.81 -8.79 13.14
C PHE A 294 4.27 -8.52 14.54
N GLU A 295 2.95 -8.36 14.73
CA GLU A 295 2.34 -8.09 16.04
C GLU A 295 2.66 -9.17 17.08
N VAL A 296 2.73 -10.43 16.66
CA VAL A 296 3.06 -11.56 17.55
C VAL A 296 4.55 -11.60 17.89
N HIS A 297 5.42 -11.26 16.92
CA HIS A 297 6.87 -11.47 17.05
C HIS A 297 7.68 -10.19 17.28
N LYS A 298 7.02 -9.03 17.38
CA LYS A 298 7.70 -7.76 17.58
C LYS A 298 8.46 -7.73 18.91
N VAL A 299 9.60 -7.06 18.89
CA VAL A 299 10.50 -6.87 20.04
C VAL A 299 10.79 -5.38 20.21
N ALA A 300 11.48 -4.99 21.30
CA ALA A 300 11.97 -3.62 21.40
C ALA A 300 12.75 -3.24 20.12
N PRO A 301 12.61 -2.01 19.57
CA PRO A 301 11.91 -0.83 20.13
C PRO A 301 10.40 -0.76 19.81
N PHE A 302 9.80 -1.77 19.16
CA PHE A 302 8.42 -1.72 18.64
C PHE A 302 7.34 -2.10 19.65
N LEU A 303 7.59 -2.09 20.95
CA LEU A 303 6.62 -2.56 21.94
C LEU A 303 5.23 -1.92 21.78
N GLU A 304 5.17 -0.65 21.38
CA GLU A 304 3.93 0.08 21.13
C GLU A 304 3.68 0.37 19.64
N GLY A 305 4.71 0.20 18.81
CA GLY A 305 4.64 0.41 17.37
C GLY A 305 4.08 -0.79 16.63
N SER A 306 3.51 -0.54 15.46
CA SER A 306 2.99 -1.54 14.54
C SER A 306 3.49 -1.22 13.13
N THR A 307 3.75 -2.25 12.34
CA THR A 307 4.03 -2.10 10.91
C THR A 307 3.36 -3.21 10.13
N HIS A 308 2.77 -2.86 8.99
CA HIS A 308 2.22 -3.82 8.04
C HIS A 308 3.24 -4.22 6.97
N PHE A 309 4.39 -3.53 6.90
CA PHE A 309 5.34 -3.68 5.82
C PHE A 309 6.76 -3.92 6.33
N VAL A 310 7.48 -4.78 5.62
CA VAL A 310 8.89 -5.11 5.87
C VAL A 310 9.83 -3.97 5.49
N HIS A 311 9.38 -2.99 4.68
CA HIS A 311 10.22 -1.97 4.06
C HIS A 311 11.32 -2.54 3.13
N ASN A 312 11.01 -3.64 2.50
CA ASN A 312 11.74 -4.28 1.42
C ASN A 312 10.76 -5.21 0.70
N ASP A 313 10.28 -4.83 -0.47
CA ASP A 313 9.24 -5.60 -1.18
C ASP A 313 9.68 -7.01 -1.59
N TYR A 314 10.96 -7.22 -1.84
CA TYR A 314 11.45 -8.57 -2.18
C TYR A 314 11.36 -9.50 -0.96
N LEU A 315 11.75 -9.00 0.21
CA LEU A 315 11.62 -9.75 1.46
C LEU A 315 10.14 -9.89 1.85
N GLN A 316 9.32 -8.85 1.64
CA GLN A 316 7.87 -8.91 1.84
C GLN A 316 7.23 -10.00 0.96
N PHE A 317 7.54 -10.05 -0.33
CA PHE A 317 7.06 -11.12 -1.20
C PHE A 317 7.57 -12.49 -0.76
N ALA A 318 8.85 -12.60 -0.36
CA ALA A 318 9.40 -13.86 0.11
C ALA A 318 8.65 -14.41 1.34
N ILE A 319 8.31 -13.56 2.31
CA ILE A 319 7.61 -13.99 3.53
C ILE A 319 6.10 -14.21 3.31
N GLU A 320 5.46 -13.39 2.46
CA GLU A 320 4.01 -13.46 2.27
C GLU A 320 3.59 -14.54 1.25
N ILE A 321 4.34 -14.70 0.15
CA ILE A 321 4.01 -15.63 -0.95
C ILE A 321 5.10 -16.68 -1.19
N GLY A 322 6.08 -16.74 -0.29
CA GLY A 322 7.16 -17.72 -0.31
C GLY A 322 8.17 -17.53 -1.45
N LEU A 323 9.16 -18.42 -1.48
CA LEU A 323 10.17 -18.42 -2.54
C LEU A 323 9.59 -18.72 -3.92
N LEU A 324 8.47 -19.45 -4.01
CA LEU A 324 7.79 -19.71 -5.29
C LEU A 324 7.22 -18.41 -5.88
N GLY A 325 6.58 -17.60 -5.06
CA GLY A 325 6.02 -16.32 -5.50
C GLY A 325 7.11 -15.29 -5.83
N LEU A 326 8.11 -15.16 -4.98
CA LEU A 326 9.28 -14.32 -5.27
C LEU A 326 9.99 -14.78 -6.54
N GLY A 327 10.19 -16.11 -6.73
CA GLY A 327 10.80 -16.67 -7.93
C GLY A 327 10.03 -16.32 -9.20
N LEU A 328 8.72 -16.38 -9.17
CA LEU A 328 7.86 -15.98 -10.30
C LEU A 328 7.99 -14.48 -10.61
N PHE A 329 8.03 -13.62 -9.58
CA PHE A 329 8.27 -12.20 -9.74
C PHE A 329 9.65 -11.91 -10.34
N LEU A 330 10.69 -12.54 -9.83
CA LEU A 330 12.06 -12.41 -10.37
C LEU A 330 12.17 -12.96 -11.80
N LEU A 331 11.48 -14.04 -12.13
CA LEU A 331 11.40 -14.57 -13.49
C LEU A 331 10.75 -13.56 -14.45
N LEU A 332 9.66 -12.89 -14.01
CA LEU A 332 9.04 -11.81 -14.77
C LEU A 332 10.06 -10.71 -15.09
N LEU A 333 10.79 -10.23 -14.07
CA LEU A 333 11.79 -9.18 -14.24
C LEU A 333 12.94 -9.65 -15.15
N PHE A 334 13.48 -10.84 -14.90
CA PHE A 334 14.56 -11.43 -15.70
C PHE A 334 14.17 -11.51 -17.19
N ARG A 335 12.95 -11.94 -17.48
CA ARG A 335 12.44 -12.01 -18.84
C ARG A 335 12.27 -10.64 -19.47
N VAL A 336 11.74 -9.65 -18.72
CA VAL A 336 11.61 -8.26 -19.21
C VAL A 336 12.99 -7.73 -19.61
N TYR A 337 13.96 -7.75 -18.71
CA TYR A 337 15.30 -7.22 -18.99
C TYR A 337 16.05 -8.03 -20.04
N GLY A 338 15.91 -9.35 -20.05
CA GLY A 338 16.46 -10.20 -21.10
C GLY A 338 15.94 -9.87 -22.50
N GLN A 339 14.64 -9.57 -22.62
CA GLN A 339 14.06 -9.11 -23.89
C GLN A 339 14.53 -7.69 -24.26
N LEU A 340 14.61 -6.78 -23.30
CA LEU A 340 15.17 -5.45 -23.53
C LEU A 340 16.59 -5.52 -24.08
N LEU A 341 17.43 -6.37 -23.53
CA LEU A 341 18.80 -6.61 -24.01
C LEU A 341 18.81 -7.19 -25.43
N LYS A 342 17.94 -8.18 -25.71
CA LYS A 342 17.82 -8.82 -27.02
C LYS A 342 17.39 -7.86 -28.11
N PHE A 343 16.41 -6.99 -27.83
CA PHE A 343 15.81 -6.11 -28.82
C PHE A 343 16.44 -4.72 -28.90
N ARG A 344 17.33 -4.34 -27.99
CA ARG A 344 17.94 -2.99 -27.95
C ARG A 344 18.58 -2.54 -29.27
N HIS A 345 19.12 -3.48 -30.06
CA HIS A 345 19.78 -3.20 -31.34
C HIS A 345 18.84 -3.30 -32.56
N ARG A 346 17.63 -3.84 -32.39
CA ARG A 346 16.64 -4.01 -33.46
C ARG A 346 15.59 -2.90 -33.49
N ALA A 347 15.48 -2.14 -32.41
CA ALA A 347 14.49 -1.09 -32.29
C ALA A 347 14.79 0.08 -33.24
N VAL A 348 13.79 0.53 -33.99
CA VAL A 348 13.82 1.84 -34.66
C VAL A 348 13.84 2.96 -33.59
N ALA A 349 14.24 4.17 -33.98
CA ALA A 349 14.53 5.25 -33.03
C ALA A 349 13.39 5.51 -32.03
N GLU A 350 12.15 5.60 -32.48
CA GLU A 350 10.98 5.88 -31.62
C GLU A 350 10.70 4.75 -30.63
N GLN A 351 10.78 3.48 -31.09
CA GLN A 351 10.59 2.30 -30.24
C GLN A 351 11.66 2.21 -29.15
N ARG A 352 12.92 2.48 -29.53
CA ARG A 352 14.05 2.49 -28.61
C ARG A 352 13.87 3.55 -27.54
N VAL A 353 13.40 4.73 -27.90
CA VAL A 353 13.11 5.80 -26.92
C VAL A 353 12.05 5.34 -25.93
N ALA A 354 10.88 4.87 -26.38
CA ALA A 354 9.80 4.42 -25.51
C ALA A 354 10.26 3.29 -24.55
N LEU A 355 11.10 2.35 -25.05
CA LEU A 355 11.68 1.29 -24.24
C LEU A 355 12.61 1.84 -23.15
N ILE A 356 13.54 2.73 -23.50
CA ILE A 356 14.49 3.31 -22.55
C ILE A 356 13.76 4.09 -21.48
N LEU A 357 12.79 4.94 -21.87
CA LEU A 357 12.01 5.73 -20.91
C LEU A 357 11.26 4.84 -19.92
N SER A 358 10.53 3.84 -20.41
CA SER A 358 9.73 2.95 -19.58
C SER A 358 10.59 2.05 -18.71
N ALA A 359 11.67 1.46 -19.28
CA ALA A 359 12.56 0.57 -18.54
C ALA A 359 13.34 1.31 -17.46
N SER A 360 13.82 2.52 -17.72
CA SER A 360 14.51 3.32 -16.71
C SER A 360 13.58 3.72 -15.56
N ALA A 361 12.31 4.03 -15.84
CA ALA A 361 11.31 4.32 -14.82
C ALA A 361 11.06 3.11 -13.91
N ILE A 362 10.80 1.92 -14.47
CA ILE A 362 10.60 0.71 -13.64
C ILE A 362 11.86 0.33 -12.86
N THR A 363 13.05 0.54 -13.43
CA THR A 363 14.34 0.31 -12.74
C THR A 363 14.45 1.15 -11.48
N SER A 364 13.99 2.42 -11.51
CA SER A 364 14.02 3.28 -10.32
C SER A 364 13.11 2.75 -9.21
N MET A 365 11.91 2.27 -9.56
CA MET A 365 10.98 1.70 -8.59
C MET A 365 11.49 0.39 -8.02
N LEU A 366 12.06 -0.49 -8.85
CA LEU A 366 12.67 -1.74 -8.42
C LEU A 366 13.84 -1.52 -7.46
N ALA A 367 14.67 -0.52 -7.70
CA ALA A 367 15.75 -0.17 -6.78
C ALA A 367 15.21 0.43 -5.47
N HIS A 368 14.17 1.26 -5.52
CA HIS A 368 13.51 1.79 -4.33
C HIS A 368 12.88 0.68 -3.49
N ALA A 369 12.33 -0.35 -4.12
CA ALA A 369 11.72 -1.52 -3.49
C ALA A 369 12.67 -2.36 -2.63
N LEU A 370 13.99 -2.20 -2.78
CA LEU A 370 14.99 -2.81 -1.89
C LEU A 370 14.97 -2.23 -0.47
N VAL A 371 14.46 -1.00 -0.32
CA VAL A 371 14.53 -0.25 0.95
C VAL A 371 13.19 0.35 1.38
N ASP A 372 12.10 0.05 0.67
CA ASP A 372 10.74 0.49 0.99
C ASP A 372 9.69 -0.47 0.36
N TYR A 373 8.39 -0.09 0.37
CA TYR A 373 7.25 -0.91 -0.08
C TYR A 373 6.42 -0.29 -1.23
N PRO A 374 7.05 0.14 -2.35
CA PRO A 374 6.33 0.77 -3.46
C PRO A 374 5.29 -0.15 -4.13
N PHE A 375 5.44 -1.49 -4.04
CA PHE A 375 4.47 -2.44 -4.59
C PHE A 375 3.18 -2.56 -3.76
N TYR A 376 3.08 -1.87 -2.63
CA TYR A 376 1.87 -1.74 -1.82
C TYR A 376 1.27 -0.32 -1.90
N ILE A 377 1.64 0.45 -2.91
CA ILE A 377 1.12 1.81 -3.14
C ILE A 377 0.40 1.87 -4.50
N PRO A 378 -0.93 2.08 -4.52
CA PRO A 378 -1.74 1.97 -5.73
C PRO A 378 -1.27 2.82 -6.92
N ILE A 379 -0.91 4.09 -6.68
CA ILE A 379 -0.46 4.98 -7.78
C ILE A 379 0.88 4.55 -8.37
N LEU A 380 1.77 3.98 -7.54
CA LEU A 380 3.05 3.46 -8.01
C LEU A 380 2.84 2.20 -8.83
N LEU A 381 1.96 1.29 -8.39
CA LEU A 381 1.57 0.09 -9.13
C LEU A 381 0.88 0.41 -10.46
N ALA A 382 -0.05 1.39 -10.46
CA ALA A 382 -0.71 1.84 -11.68
C ALA A 382 0.33 2.37 -12.70
N THR A 383 1.27 3.18 -12.23
CA THR A 383 2.33 3.73 -13.08
C THR A 383 3.29 2.63 -13.56
N PHE A 384 3.66 1.69 -12.69
CA PHE A 384 4.48 0.53 -13.05
C PHE A 384 3.79 -0.34 -14.10
N GLY A 385 2.50 -0.63 -13.93
CA GLY A 385 1.68 -1.36 -14.91
C GLY A 385 1.60 -0.66 -16.26
N ALA A 386 1.49 0.67 -16.26
CA ALA A 386 1.50 1.46 -17.50
C ALA A 386 2.84 1.34 -18.24
N TYR A 387 3.96 1.44 -17.54
CA TYR A 387 5.28 1.27 -18.17
C TYR A 387 5.52 -0.16 -18.66
N LEU A 388 5.09 -1.18 -17.92
CA LEU A 388 5.13 -2.56 -18.40
C LEU A 388 4.29 -2.75 -19.67
N ALA A 389 3.11 -2.14 -19.76
CA ALA A 389 2.27 -2.20 -20.94
C ALA A 389 2.94 -1.57 -22.17
N ILE A 390 3.61 -0.43 -21.99
CA ILE A 390 4.38 0.20 -23.08
C ILE A 390 5.55 -0.68 -23.51
N ILE A 391 6.31 -1.25 -22.56
CA ILE A 391 7.38 -2.20 -22.88
C ILE A 391 6.81 -3.38 -23.68
N ASN A 392 5.71 -3.97 -23.22
CA ASN A 392 5.05 -5.08 -23.91
C ASN A 392 4.67 -4.72 -25.36
N GLN A 393 4.09 -3.53 -25.56
CA GLN A 393 3.71 -3.07 -26.89
C GLN A 393 4.94 -2.86 -27.79
N GLN A 394 6.00 -2.24 -27.29
CA GLN A 394 7.21 -2.04 -28.09
C GLN A 394 7.87 -3.38 -28.46
N LEU A 395 7.87 -4.37 -27.57
CA LEU A 395 8.37 -5.72 -27.87
C LEU A 395 7.56 -6.39 -28.98
N ILE A 396 6.22 -6.22 -28.97
CA ILE A 396 5.33 -6.70 -30.05
C ILE A 396 5.66 -6.03 -31.38
N ASP A 397 5.77 -4.70 -31.38
CA ASP A 397 6.06 -3.90 -32.58
C ASP A 397 7.46 -4.23 -33.17
N MET A 398 8.37 -4.79 -32.37
CA MET A 398 9.68 -5.31 -32.78
C MET A 398 9.68 -6.79 -33.17
N GLY A 399 8.54 -7.44 -33.20
CA GLY A 399 8.40 -8.83 -33.63
C GLY A 399 8.48 -9.87 -32.53
N ALA A 400 8.24 -9.49 -31.26
CA ALA A 400 8.03 -10.49 -30.23
C ALA A 400 6.76 -11.30 -30.48
N ALA A 401 6.81 -12.62 -30.24
CA ALA A 401 5.65 -13.48 -30.44
C ALA A 401 4.46 -13.09 -29.54
N TYR A 402 3.29 -12.99 -30.12
CA TYR A 402 2.05 -12.72 -29.41
C TYR A 402 0.87 -13.48 -30.04
N LYS A 403 -0.20 -13.64 -29.25
CA LYS A 403 -1.51 -14.11 -29.72
C LYS A 403 -2.51 -12.98 -29.55
N VAL A 404 -3.26 -12.65 -30.59
CA VAL A 404 -4.40 -11.77 -30.45
C VAL A 404 -5.51 -12.55 -29.77
N LEU A 405 -5.97 -12.08 -28.61
CA LEU A 405 -7.14 -12.69 -27.98
C LEU A 405 -8.34 -12.49 -28.91
N PRO A 406 -9.08 -13.57 -29.25
CA PRO A 406 -10.22 -13.46 -30.15
C PRO A 406 -11.18 -12.41 -29.60
N LYS A 407 -11.67 -11.53 -30.47
CA LYS A 407 -12.85 -10.74 -30.12
C LYS A 407 -13.93 -11.77 -29.78
N ILE A 408 -14.46 -11.66 -28.58
CA ILE A 408 -15.56 -12.53 -28.14
C ILE A 408 -16.63 -12.49 -29.24
N THR A 409 -16.75 -13.57 -29.99
CA THR A 409 -17.59 -13.66 -31.18
C THR A 409 -19.04 -13.39 -30.79
N GLN A 410 -19.84 -12.87 -31.75
CA GLN A 410 -21.24 -12.49 -31.52
C GLN A 410 -22.19 -13.69 -31.28
N GLN A 411 -21.66 -14.91 -31.14
CA GLN A 411 -22.48 -16.08 -30.80
C GLN A 411 -23.09 -15.92 -29.41
N THR A 412 -24.38 -16.03 -29.34
CA THR A 412 -25.12 -15.93 -28.07
C THR A 412 -24.85 -17.15 -27.20
N VAL A 413 -24.52 -16.93 -25.93
CA VAL A 413 -24.44 -17.95 -24.90
C VAL A 413 -25.66 -17.72 -23.98
N LEU A 414 -26.49 -18.71 -23.80
CA LEU A 414 -27.75 -18.61 -23.05
C LEU A 414 -28.69 -17.48 -23.56
N GLY A 415 -28.72 -17.22 -24.87
CA GLY A 415 -29.51 -16.14 -25.47
C GLY A 415 -28.97 -14.72 -25.27
N LEU A 416 -27.85 -14.55 -24.58
CA LEU A 416 -27.22 -13.26 -24.33
C LEU A 416 -25.95 -13.09 -25.18
N ARG A 417 -25.69 -11.89 -25.64
CA ARG A 417 -24.43 -11.56 -26.33
C ARG A 417 -23.25 -11.67 -25.36
N PRO A 418 -22.14 -12.33 -25.72
CA PRO A 418 -20.96 -12.46 -24.84
C PRO A 418 -20.44 -11.14 -24.29
N ALA A 419 -20.56 -10.06 -25.06
CA ALA A 419 -20.21 -8.72 -24.61
C ALA A 419 -21.10 -8.22 -23.46
N PHE A 420 -22.37 -8.66 -23.39
CA PHE A 420 -23.27 -8.32 -22.29
C PHE A 420 -22.93 -9.15 -21.05
N ILE A 421 -22.64 -10.44 -21.22
CA ILE A 421 -22.21 -11.33 -20.12
C ILE A 421 -20.91 -10.82 -19.50
N SER A 422 -19.91 -10.46 -20.32
CA SER A 422 -18.64 -9.94 -19.80
C SER A 422 -18.79 -8.62 -19.05
N LYS A 423 -19.66 -7.72 -19.53
CA LYS A 423 -19.99 -6.47 -18.83
C LYS A 423 -20.73 -6.73 -17.52
N GLY A 424 -21.64 -7.68 -17.49
CA GLY A 424 -22.35 -8.10 -16.27
C GLY A 424 -21.41 -8.69 -15.23
N LEU A 425 -20.53 -9.60 -15.63
CA LEU A 425 -19.48 -10.17 -14.77
C LEU A 425 -18.55 -9.09 -14.22
N LEU A 426 -18.16 -8.14 -15.07
CA LEU A 426 -17.30 -7.02 -14.65
C LEU A 426 -18.01 -6.10 -13.65
N LEU A 427 -19.30 -5.85 -13.82
CA LEU A 427 -20.12 -5.10 -12.86
C LEU A 427 -20.23 -5.84 -11.52
N VAL A 428 -20.51 -7.14 -11.53
CA VAL A 428 -20.56 -7.97 -10.31
C VAL A 428 -19.21 -7.94 -9.59
N PHE A 429 -18.13 -8.02 -10.36
CA PHE A 429 -16.77 -7.93 -9.82
C PHE A 429 -16.48 -6.55 -9.21
N MET A 430 -16.92 -5.46 -9.84
CA MET A 430 -16.84 -4.11 -9.27
C MET A 430 -17.61 -3.99 -7.94
N LEU A 431 -18.83 -4.52 -7.90
CA LEU A 431 -19.63 -4.50 -6.68
C LEU A 431 -18.95 -5.29 -5.56
N TRP A 432 -18.36 -6.44 -5.89
CA TRP A 432 -17.58 -7.22 -4.93
C TRP A 432 -16.35 -6.47 -4.40
N LEU A 433 -15.58 -5.81 -5.28
CA LEU A 433 -14.47 -4.95 -4.88
C LEU A 433 -14.92 -3.74 -4.05
N GLY A 434 -16.17 -3.31 -4.20
CA GLY A 434 -16.76 -2.22 -3.43
C GLY A 434 -17.24 -2.60 -2.04
N LEU A 435 -17.30 -3.90 -1.70
CA LEU A 435 -17.77 -4.33 -0.37
C LEU A 435 -17.03 -3.66 0.80
N PRO A 436 -15.69 -3.48 0.78
CA PRO A 436 -14.99 -2.72 1.82
C PRO A 436 -15.50 -1.27 1.96
N LEU A 437 -15.74 -0.58 0.86
CA LEU A 437 -16.30 0.77 0.87
C LEU A 437 -17.68 0.82 1.54
N PHE A 438 -18.58 -0.06 1.09
CA PHE A 438 -19.94 -0.06 1.59
C PHE A 438 -20.02 -0.47 3.06
N SER A 439 -19.22 -1.46 3.47
CA SER A 439 -19.16 -1.91 4.86
C SER A 439 -18.57 -0.85 5.79
N GLN A 440 -17.49 -0.20 5.39
CA GLN A 440 -16.89 0.89 6.16
C GLN A 440 -17.83 2.09 6.26
N THR A 441 -18.49 2.48 5.16
CA THR A 441 -19.48 3.56 5.15
C THR A 441 -20.64 3.24 6.09
N ALA A 442 -21.15 2.00 6.06
CA ALA A 442 -22.19 1.53 6.97
C ALA A 442 -21.73 1.60 8.43
N SER A 443 -20.50 1.17 8.73
CA SER A 443 -19.93 1.25 10.08
C SER A 443 -19.77 2.69 10.57
N LEU A 444 -19.27 3.59 9.73
CA LEU A 444 -19.14 5.02 10.06
C LEU A 444 -20.51 5.67 10.28
N TYR A 445 -21.51 5.30 9.47
CA TYR A 445 -22.87 5.78 9.67
C TYR A 445 -23.47 5.23 10.97
N GLY A 446 -23.21 3.98 11.30
CA GLY A 446 -23.57 3.38 12.59
C GLY A 446 -22.98 4.14 13.78
N LEU A 447 -21.67 4.49 13.70
CA LEU A 447 -21.01 5.33 14.71
C LEU A 447 -21.66 6.70 14.85
N ASN A 448 -21.99 7.36 13.74
CA ASN A 448 -22.67 8.66 13.75
C ASN A 448 -24.07 8.56 14.40
N GLN A 449 -24.83 7.50 14.12
CA GLN A 449 -26.12 7.24 14.76
C GLN A 449 -25.96 7.02 16.27
N LEU A 450 -24.91 6.30 16.69
CA LEU A 450 -24.62 6.09 18.11
C LEU A 450 -24.29 7.42 18.83
N GLN A 451 -23.50 8.28 18.20
CA GLN A 451 -23.20 9.63 18.73
C GLN A 451 -24.45 10.51 18.86
N ARG A 452 -25.47 10.27 18.03
CA ARG A 452 -26.80 10.92 18.11
C ARG A 452 -27.77 10.21 19.05
N ALA A 453 -27.29 9.28 19.87
CA ALA A 453 -28.07 8.43 20.77
C ALA A 453 -29.14 7.56 20.08
N ASN A 454 -29.07 7.39 18.76
CA ASN A 454 -29.98 6.51 17.99
C ASN A 454 -29.41 5.08 17.92
N THR A 455 -29.47 4.37 19.05
CA THR A 455 -28.86 3.07 19.24
C THR A 455 -29.42 1.99 18.31
N GLN A 456 -30.74 2.02 18.05
CA GLN A 456 -31.37 1.04 17.16
C GLN A 456 -30.87 1.17 15.71
N SER A 457 -30.78 2.39 15.22
CA SER A 457 -30.19 2.64 13.89
C SER A 457 -28.71 2.27 13.84
N ALA A 458 -27.94 2.54 14.90
CA ALA A 458 -26.54 2.13 14.98
C ALA A 458 -26.37 0.61 14.85
N LEU A 459 -27.18 -0.18 15.58
CA LEU A 459 -27.17 -1.64 15.48
C LEU A 459 -27.50 -2.15 14.06
N THR A 460 -28.50 -1.52 13.41
CA THR A 460 -28.86 -1.88 12.03
C THR A 460 -27.67 -1.68 11.10
N TRP A 461 -26.98 -0.53 11.17
CA TRP A 461 -25.87 -0.21 10.28
C TRP A 461 -24.60 -1.00 10.58
N TYR A 462 -24.30 -1.31 11.84
CA TYR A 462 -23.21 -2.24 12.18
C TYR A 462 -23.51 -3.66 11.70
N GLY A 463 -24.77 -4.10 11.80
CA GLY A 463 -25.21 -5.37 11.22
C GLY A 463 -25.05 -5.41 9.70
N VAL A 464 -25.38 -4.33 8.99
CA VAL A 464 -25.12 -4.19 7.54
C VAL A 464 -23.61 -4.27 7.24
N ALA A 465 -22.78 -3.54 7.96
CA ALA A 465 -21.32 -3.58 7.79
C ALA A 465 -20.77 -5.01 7.93
N ARG A 466 -21.21 -5.72 8.96
CA ARG A 466 -20.85 -7.12 9.23
C ARG A 466 -21.32 -8.08 8.14
N MET A 467 -22.55 -7.89 7.62
CA MET A 467 -23.06 -8.72 6.53
C MET A 467 -22.29 -8.54 5.23
N LEU A 468 -21.86 -7.32 4.94
CA LEU A 468 -21.08 -7.02 3.72
C LEU A 468 -19.65 -7.57 3.80
N GLN A 469 -19.03 -7.57 4.98
CA GLN A 469 -17.70 -8.15 5.21
C GLN A 469 -17.68 -9.02 6.47
N PRO A 470 -18.21 -10.26 6.39
CA PRO A 470 -18.35 -11.14 7.56
C PRO A 470 -17.02 -11.69 8.10
N ARG A 471 -15.90 -11.45 7.42
CA ARG A 471 -14.56 -11.89 7.85
C ARG A 471 -13.79 -10.82 8.62
N LEU A 472 -14.31 -9.58 8.74
CA LEU A 472 -13.66 -8.53 9.49
C LEU A 472 -14.13 -8.51 10.95
N PRO A 473 -13.23 -8.80 11.92
CA PRO A 473 -13.58 -8.91 13.33
C PRO A 473 -14.03 -7.58 13.94
N VAL A 474 -13.58 -6.45 13.40
CA VAL A 474 -13.94 -5.11 13.88
C VAL A 474 -15.44 -4.83 13.83
N TYR A 475 -16.17 -5.39 12.87
CA TYR A 475 -17.63 -5.17 12.80
C TYR A 475 -18.38 -5.96 13.86
N TYR A 476 -17.89 -7.13 14.26
CA TYR A 476 -18.41 -7.87 15.40
C TYR A 476 -18.14 -7.15 16.71
N PHE A 477 -16.93 -6.59 16.85
CA PHE A 477 -16.55 -5.78 17.99
C PHE A 477 -17.46 -4.56 18.15
N ASN A 478 -17.66 -3.76 17.09
CA ASN A 478 -18.47 -2.53 17.13
C ASN A 478 -19.94 -2.84 17.49
N GLU A 479 -20.54 -3.84 16.86
CA GLU A 479 -21.91 -4.25 17.16
C GLU A 479 -22.02 -4.82 18.59
N GLY A 480 -21.04 -5.64 19.00
CA GLY A 480 -20.95 -6.23 20.34
C GLY A 480 -20.87 -5.18 21.43
N GLN A 481 -20.08 -4.13 21.24
CA GLN A 481 -19.96 -3.00 22.21
C GLN A 481 -21.31 -2.29 22.40
N VAL A 482 -22.10 -2.11 21.34
CA VAL A 482 -23.42 -1.48 21.47
C VAL A 482 -24.37 -2.37 22.28
N TRP A 483 -24.38 -3.69 22.03
CA TRP A 483 -25.19 -4.64 22.82
C TRP A 483 -24.72 -4.69 24.28
N GLN A 484 -23.42 -4.66 24.55
CA GLN A 484 -22.87 -4.58 25.91
C GLN A 484 -23.41 -3.33 26.64
N ASN A 485 -23.28 -2.16 26.03
CA ASN A 485 -23.72 -0.90 26.62
C ASN A 485 -25.23 -0.91 26.93
N LEU A 486 -26.05 -1.43 26.01
CA LEU A 486 -27.49 -1.62 26.24
C LEU A 486 -27.80 -2.60 27.37
N GLY A 487 -27.07 -3.73 27.39
CA GLY A 487 -27.24 -4.77 28.40
C GLY A 487 -26.94 -4.26 29.80
N VAL A 488 -25.85 -3.49 29.93
CA VAL A 488 -25.46 -2.84 31.20
C VAL A 488 -26.48 -1.78 31.60
N ALA A 489 -26.85 -0.85 30.70
CA ALA A 489 -27.77 0.22 31.00
C ALA A 489 -29.18 -0.27 31.41
N GLN A 490 -29.67 -1.34 30.77
CA GLN A 490 -30.98 -1.89 31.03
C GLN A 490 -30.98 -3.08 32.01
N LYS A 491 -29.80 -3.50 32.49
CA LYS A 491 -29.58 -4.71 33.34
C LYS A 491 -30.23 -5.96 32.73
N LYS A 492 -30.09 -6.12 31.39
CA LYS A 492 -30.67 -7.24 30.63
C LYS A 492 -29.58 -8.27 30.27
N PRO A 493 -29.55 -9.45 30.92
CA PRO A 493 -28.59 -10.52 30.60
C PRO A 493 -28.58 -10.92 29.14
N ASP A 494 -29.75 -11.04 28.51
CA ASP A 494 -29.88 -11.46 27.11
C ASP A 494 -29.14 -10.54 26.11
N PHE A 495 -28.99 -9.25 26.42
CA PHE A 495 -28.23 -8.31 25.61
C PHE A 495 -26.71 -8.50 25.79
N LEU A 496 -26.28 -8.82 27.02
CA LEU A 496 -24.88 -9.15 27.30
C LEU A 496 -24.50 -10.50 26.63
N GLU A 497 -25.39 -11.47 26.65
CA GLU A 497 -25.19 -12.75 25.93
C GLU A 497 -25.06 -12.56 24.41
N LYS A 498 -25.88 -11.66 23.81
CA LYS A 498 -25.72 -11.27 22.39
C LYS A 498 -24.36 -10.62 22.12
N SER A 499 -23.89 -9.75 23.01
CA SER A 499 -22.56 -9.14 22.92
C SER A 499 -21.47 -10.21 22.93
N ILE A 500 -21.53 -11.16 23.87
CA ILE A 500 -20.57 -12.27 23.98
C ILE A 500 -20.58 -13.13 22.72
N ALA A 501 -21.77 -13.44 22.19
CA ALA A 501 -21.89 -14.23 20.96
C ALA A 501 -21.21 -13.52 19.78
N LEU A 502 -21.35 -12.20 19.66
CA LEU A 502 -20.67 -11.40 18.64
C LEU A 502 -19.15 -11.39 18.85
N PHE A 503 -18.67 -11.17 20.09
CA PHE A 503 -17.23 -11.23 20.37
C PHE A 503 -16.65 -12.61 20.07
N ASN A 504 -17.31 -13.69 20.46
CA ASN A 504 -16.90 -15.05 20.11
C ASN A 504 -16.82 -15.25 18.60
N LYS A 505 -17.79 -14.75 17.84
CA LYS A 505 -17.77 -14.83 16.37
C LYS A 505 -16.64 -13.99 15.77
N GLY A 506 -16.34 -12.80 16.35
CA GLY A 506 -15.19 -11.99 15.97
C GLY A 506 -13.85 -12.69 16.17
N ILE A 507 -13.71 -13.44 17.29
CA ILE A 507 -12.52 -14.28 17.57
C ILE A 507 -12.42 -15.44 16.56
N GLU A 508 -13.54 -16.08 16.26
CA GLU A 508 -13.60 -17.23 15.33
C GLU A 508 -13.21 -16.84 13.90
N VAL A 509 -13.67 -15.67 13.41
CA VAL A 509 -13.39 -15.24 12.03
C VAL A 509 -11.96 -14.75 11.82
N ASN A 510 -11.28 -14.31 12.87
CA ASN A 510 -9.86 -13.94 12.84
C ASN A 510 -9.21 -14.17 14.20
N GLY A 511 -8.51 -15.30 14.33
CA GLY A 511 -7.84 -15.69 15.56
C GLY A 511 -6.63 -14.81 15.97
N TYR A 512 -6.16 -13.90 15.12
CA TYR A 512 -5.04 -13.00 15.43
C TYR A 512 -5.50 -11.67 16.04
N GLU A 513 -6.78 -11.36 15.97
CA GLU A 513 -7.33 -10.09 16.41
C GLU A 513 -7.79 -10.20 17.88
N VAL A 514 -7.13 -9.45 18.76
CA VAL A 514 -7.36 -9.57 20.22
C VAL A 514 -8.45 -8.67 20.78
N ASN A 515 -8.96 -7.66 20.04
CA ASN A 515 -9.90 -6.70 20.60
C ASN A 515 -11.23 -7.35 21.03
N ASN A 516 -11.76 -8.29 20.21
CA ASN A 516 -12.94 -9.05 20.58
C ASN A 516 -12.70 -9.91 21.83
N LEU A 517 -11.51 -10.50 21.96
CA LEU A 517 -11.13 -11.31 23.10
C LEU A 517 -11.02 -10.46 24.38
N LEU A 518 -10.35 -9.30 24.29
CA LEU A 518 -10.24 -8.37 25.41
C LEU A 518 -11.61 -7.78 25.82
N ALA A 519 -12.46 -7.47 24.85
CA ALA A 519 -13.82 -6.99 25.13
C ALA A 519 -14.64 -8.05 25.86
N LYS A 520 -14.55 -9.31 25.45
CA LYS A 520 -15.17 -10.45 26.14
C LYS A 520 -14.65 -10.57 27.57
N ILE A 521 -13.33 -10.56 27.78
CA ILE A 521 -12.71 -10.62 29.10
C ILE A 521 -13.21 -9.48 29.99
N ALA A 522 -13.16 -8.25 29.49
CA ALA A 522 -13.60 -7.07 30.22
C ALA A 522 -15.09 -7.14 30.60
N LEU A 523 -15.94 -7.65 29.70
CA LEU A 523 -17.37 -7.85 29.96
C LEU A 523 -17.60 -8.82 31.12
N TYR A 524 -16.96 -10.00 31.09
CA TYR A 524 -17.09 -10.98 32.15
C TYR A 524 -16.55 -10.46 33.48
N ARG A 525 -15.40 -9.80 33.49
CA ARG A 525 -14.78 -9.20 34.69
C ARG A 525 -15.65 -8.12 35.31
N GLN A 526 -16.20 -7.20 34.49
CA GLN A 526 -16.95 -6.05 34.99
C GLN A 526 -18.43 -6.34 35.26
N TYR A 527 -19.03 -7.21 34.49
CA TYR A 527 -20.49 -7.41 34.44
C TYR A 527 -20.90 -8.88 34.54
N GLY A 528 -19.97 -9.78 34.87
CA GLY A 528 -20.24 -11.22 35.00
C GLY A 528 -21.37 -11.55 35.99
N TYR A 529 -21.56 -10.70 37.00
CA TYR A 529 -22.66 -10.82 37.97
C TYR A 529 -24.07 -10.61 37.36
N LEU A 530 -24.16 -10.03 36.18
CA LEU A 530 -25.42 -9.86 35.41
C LEU A 530 -25.70 -11.04 34.46
N LEU A 531 -24.73 -11.90 34.24
CA LEU A 531 -24.84 -13.01 33.28
C LEU A 531 -25.48 -14.23 33.93
N LYS A 532 -26.19 -15.02 33.12
CA LYS A 532 -26.74 -16.32 33.58
C LYS A 532 -25.64 -17.32 33.92
N GLN A 533 -24.53 -17.23 33.18
CA GLN A 533 -23.35 -18.07 33.40
C GLN A 533 -22.11 -17.18 33.48
N PRO A 534 -21.63 -16.85 34.68
CA PRO A 534 -20.38 -16.11 34.85
C PRO A 534 -19.18 -16.98 34.45
N ALA A 535 -18.11 -16.34 33.98
CA ALA A 535 -16.86 -17.04 33.68
C ALA A 535 -16.18 -17.50 34.98
N THR A 536 -15.57 -18.66 34.92
CA THR A 536 -14.72 -19.14 36.01
C THR A 536 -13.35 -18.46 36.03
N PRO A 537 -12.62 -18.41 37.13
CA PRO A 537 -11.24 -17.96 37.15
C PRO A 537 -10.34 -18.65 36.13
N LEU A 538 -10.58 -19.94 35.87
CA LEU A 538 -9.85 -20.74 34.90
C LEU A 538 -10.11 -20.23 33.47
N ASP A 539 -11.37 -19.93 33.12
CA ASP A 539 -11.74 -19.37 31.82
C ASP A 539 -11.06 -18.02 31.59
N MET A 540 -11.08 -17.14 32.58
CA MET A 540 -10.47 -15.81 32.52
C MET A 540 -8.96 -15.91 32.28
N MET A 541 -8.27 -16.80 32.98
CA MET A 541 -6.83 -17.02 32.83
C MET A 541 -6.51 -17.67 31.47
N ALA A 542 -7.34 -18.59 30.99
CA ALA A 542 -7.17 -19.18 29.67
C ALA A 542 -7.28 -18.12 28.54
N TRP A 543 -8.29 -17.25 28.61
CA TRP A 543 -8.50 -16.21 27.60
C TRP A 543 -7.39 -15.15 27.64
N ILE A 544 -6.95 -14.69 28.80
CA ILE A 544 -5.87 -13.70 28.86
C ILE A 544 -4.53 -14.29 28.43
N ASN A 545 -4.27 -15.58 28.73
CA ASN A 545 -3.07 -16.26 28.23
C ASN A 545 -3.09 -16.37 26.69
N LEU A 546 -4.25 -16.65 26.09
CA LEU A 546 -4.40 -16.60 24.63
C LEU A 546 -4.12 -15.19 24.08
N ALA A 547 -4.68 -14.13 24.69
CA ALA A 547 -4.40 -12.76 24.28
C ALA A 547 -2.90 -12.42 24.35
N LYS A 548 -2.20 -12.89 25.39
CA LYS A 548 -0.74 -12.75 25.54
C LYS A 548 0.05 -13.50 24.47
N GLN A 549 -0.39 -14.68 24.06
CA GLN A 549 0.25 -15.40 22.95
C GLN A 549 0.10 -14.66 21.64
N LEU A 550 -1.06 -14.02 21.40
CA LEU A 550 -1.33 -13.28 20.17
C LEU A 550 -0.64 -11.92 20.12
N GLN A 551 -0.56 -11.21 21.26
CA GLN A 551 0.06 -9.88 21.34
C GLN A 551 0.84 -9.70 22.66
N PRO A 552 2.00 -10.35 22.81
CA PRO A 552 2.74 -10.40 24.08
C PRO A 552 3.24 -9.03 24.55
N PHE A 553 3.43 -8.08 23.65
CA PHE A 553 3.97 -6.75 23.96
C PHE A 553 2.91 -5.64 23.96
N SER A 554 1.66 -5.96 23.68
CA SER A 554 0.55 -4.99 23.72
C SER A 554 0.32 -4.50 25.15
N LEU A 555 0.43 -3.18 25.36
CA LEU A 555 0.14 -2.58 26.68
C LEU A 555 -1.28 -2.91 27.14
N THR A 556 -2.25 -2.88 26.22
CA THR A 556 -3.65 -3.18 26.53
C THR A 556 -3.81 -4.60 27.06
N VAL A 557 -3.15 -5.58 26.42
CA VAL A 557 -3.14 -6.98 26.86
C VAL A 557 -2.49 -7.13 28.24
N GLN A 558 -1.33 -6.51 28.44
CA GLN A 558 -0.60 -6.56 29.71
C GLN A 558 -1.38 -5.89 30.86
N MET A 559 -2.06 -4.79 30.58
CA MET A 559 -2.93 -4.14 31.56
C MET A 559 -4.17 -4.98 31.88
N GLU A 560 -4.75 -5.65 30.90
CA GLU A 560 -5.90 -6.53 31.16
C GLU A 560 -5.47 -7.81 31.88
N GLU A 561 -4.23 -8.29 31.67
CA GLU A 561 -3.64 -9.36 32.48
C GLU A 561 -3.60 -8.97 33.97
N VAL A 562 -3.09 -7.78 34.29
CA VAL A 562 -3.07 -7.28 35.68
C VAL A 562 -4.48 -7.29 36.29
N ARG A 563 -5.46 -6.78 35.52
CA ARG A 563 -6.86 -6.74 35.99
C ARG A 563 -7.49 -8.13 36.13
N CYS A 564 -7.10 -9.10 35.31
CA CYS A 564 -7.55 -10.48 35.42
C CYS A 564 -6.94 -11.15 36.65
N LEU A 565 -5.64 -10.97 36.88
CA LEU A 565 -4.96 -11.49 38.06
C LEU A 565 -5.61 -10.97 39.35
N ASP A 566 -5.88 -9.68 39.41
CA ASP A 566 -6.57 -9.06 40.54
C ASP A 566 -7.99 -9.63 40.74
N PHE A 567 -8.75 -9.73 39.64
CA PHE A 567 -10.12 -10.29 39.63
C PHE A 567 -10.21 -11.75 40.09
N VAL A 568 -9.20 -12.58 39.81
CA VAL A 568 -9.16 -13.99 40.22
C VAL A 568 -8.54 -14.18 41.62
N GLY A 569 -8.20 -13.10 42.34
CA GLY A 569 -7.66 -13.12 43.69
C GLY A 569 -6.13 -13.25 43.78
N GLU A 570 -5.42 -13.19 42.64
CA GLU A 570 -3.95 -13.24 42.62
C GLU A 570 -3.34 -11.83 42.78
N HIS A 571 -3.76 -11.13 43.84
CA HIS A 571 -3.46 -9.70 44.05
C HIS A 571 -1.96 -9.39 44.10
N GLN A 572 -1.14 -10.25 44.73
CA GLN A 572 0.31 -10.06 44.76
C GLN A 572 0.92 -10.10 43.36
N LYS A 573 0.53 -11.08 42.53
CA LYS A 573 1.03 -11.17 41.14
C LYS A 573 0.54 -9.98 40.30
N ALA A 574 -0.69 -9.52 40.51
CA ALA A 574 -1.22 -8.34 39.84
C ALA A 574 -0.37 -7.09 40.17
N ARG A 575 0.00 -6.87 41.43
CA ARG A 575 0.89 -5.77 41.85
C ARG A 575 2.28 -5.88 41.24
N GLU A 576 2.90 -7.06 41.30
CA GLU A 576 4.23 -7.30 40.74
C GLU A 576 4.24 -6.99 39.21
N GLN A 577 3.24 -7.46 38.47
CA GLN A 577 3.11 -7.16 37.03
C GLN A 577 2.85 -5.67 36.77
N ALA A 578 1.99 -5.01 37.55
CA ALA A 578 1.74 -3.58 37.41
C ALA A 578 3.01 -2.75 37.71
N GLN A 579 3.79 -3.14 38.70
CA GLN A 579 5.08 -2.54 39.03
C GLN A 579 6.10 -2.72 37.91
N LEU A 580 6.18 -3.93 37.31
CA LEU A 580 7.04 -4.22 36.18
C LEU A 580 6.64 -3.37 34.95
N LEU A 581 5.34 -3.19 34.71
CA LEU A 581 4.85 -2.30 33.64
C LEU A 581 5.26 -0.85 33.91
N LEU A 582 5.14 -0.38 35.15
CA LEU A 582 5.53 0.98 35.51
C LEU A 582 7.04 1.21 35.37
N THR A 583 7.87 0.22 35.74
CA THR A 583 9.32 0.29 35.51
C THR A 583 9.68 0.46 34.05
N LYS A 584 8.96 -0.24 33.17
CA LYS A 584 9.14 -0.11 31.69
C LYS A 584 8.58 1.19 31.13
N ARG A 585 7.61 1.82 31.79
CA ARG A 585 6.88 3.00 31.33
C ARG A 585 6.60 3.99 32.46
N PRO A 586 7.64 4.62 33.03
CA PRO A 586 7.52 5.43 34.26
C PRO A 586 6.63 6.66 34.10
N GLU A 587 6.47 7.18 32.84
CA GLU A 587 5.64 8.35 32.57
C GLU A 587 4.18 8.03 32.24
N SER A 588 3.80 6.76 32.12
CA SER A 588 2.44 6.35 31.76
C SER A 588 1.45 6.59 32.90
N LYS A 589 0.60 7.62 32.77
CA LYS A 589 -0.50 7.89 33.72
C LYS A 589 -1.44 6.69 33.84
N THR A 590 -1.70 5.98 32.74
CA THR A 590 -2.60 4.83 32.72
C THR A 590 -2.06 3.67 33.53
N VAL A 591 -0.74 3.40 33.49
CA VAL A 591 -0.09 2.35 34.30
C VAL A 591 -0.01 2.77 35.75
N LYS A 592 0.26 4.05 36.06
CA LYS A 592 0.22 4.58 37.44
C LYS A 592 -1.17 4.38 38.08
N ASN A 593 -2.23 4.69 37.34
CA ASN A 593 -3.61 4.49 37.81
C ASN A 593 -3.94 3.01 37.97
N LEU A 594 -3.44 2.13 37.08
CA LEU A 594 -3.63 0.69 37.21
C LEU A 594 -2.95 0.16 38.49
N LEU A 595 -1.70 0.55 38.77
CA LEU A 595 -1.00 0.15 39.98
C LEU A 595 -1.75 0.63 41.25
N ALA A 596 -2.24 1.87 41.24
CA ALA A 596 -3.04 2.40 42.33
C ALA A 596 -4.33 1.58 42.57
N SER A 597 -5.00 1.13 41.48
CA SER A 597 -6.23 0.33 41.62
C SER A 597 -6.04 -1.07 42.20
N VAL A 598 -4.86 -1.67 42.04
CA VAL A 598 -4.52 -3.01 42.60
C VAL A 598 -3.72 -2.93 43.91
N SER A 599 -3.50 -1.71 44.45
CA SER A 599 -2.72 -1.49 45.69
C SER A 599 -3.59 -1.24 46.92
N HIS A 600 -4.91 -1.34 46.78
CA HIS A 600 -5.86 -0.96 47.83
C HIS A 600 -6.35 -2.16 48.68
N ASP A 601 -5.48 -3.17 48.97
CA ASP A 601 -5.74 -4.17 50.03
C ASP A 601 -4.56 -4.33 50.97
#